data_73f399ac7c0e413d9dd508f8e6286ea9
#
_entry.id   73f399ac7c0e413d9dd508f8e6286ea9
#
_cell.length_a   1.000
_cell.length_b   1.000
_cell.length_c   1.000
_cell.angle_alpha   90.00
_cell.angle_beta   90.00
_cell.angle_gamma   90.00
#
_symmetry.space_group_name_H-M   'P 1'
#
loop_
_entity.id
_entity.type
_entity.pdbx_description
1 polymer ?
#
loop_
_entity_poly.entity_id
_entity_poly.type
_entity_poly.pdbx_seq_one_letter_code
_entity_poly.pdbx_strand_id
1 'polypeptide(L)'
;MAGRVCYVFGLLATLAVTPDAATARIADTLSVAAVGDVMLGTAYPSAEYLPPGNDCSPLLTFVKPHIQAADVAFANLEGALTDSLRNVKTCSNPKWCYAFAMPASYAACIAEAGFDLLSIANNHTGDFGGQGQASTVKALSQHGLAFAGMLSCPAATIERKGLKIGFCAFAPNAGMCSLNNLSAAAKIVHALDSLCDVVIVSFHGGAEGAAMGRVTRQTEMFVGENRGNVYSFAHCMVDAGADILLGHGPHVPRAVELYNGRFIAYSMGNFCTYSRMNLQGVNGLAPIIKLNVDGKGRFLDGEIVSARQKEGKPVMPDSAHRAANEIRRLTALDFPESPLTIDETGKMRASGSRRTE
;
A
#
# COMPACT_ATOMS: atom_id res chain seq x y z
N MET A 1 45.80 -54.94 56.60
CA MET A 1 46.22 -53.72 55.93
C MET A 1 44.96 -53.05 55.43
N ALA A 2 44.56 -52.00 56.12
CA ALA A 2 43.30 -51.29 55.79
C ALA A 2 43.62 -50.09 54.91
N GLY A 3 43.07 -50.09 53.70
CA GLY A 3 43.17 -48.96 52.76
C GLY A 3 42.00 -47.99 52.98
N ARG A 4 42.32 -46.72 53.32
CA ARG A 4 41.37 -45.63 53.46
C ARG A 4 41.02 -45.07 52.08
N VAL A 5 39.72 -45.02 51.71
CA VAL A 5 39.19 -44.35 50.54
C VAL A 5 38.76 -42.97 51.00
N CYS A 6 39.37 -41.90 50.40
CA CYS A 6 38.94 -40.51 50.54
C CYS A 6 37.83 -40.19 49.50
N TYR A 7 36.65 -39.81 50.04
CA TYR A 7 35.59 -39.20 49.18
C TYR A 7 35.80 -37.70 49.08
N VAL A 8 36.01 -37.19 47.86
CA VAL A 8 36.00 -35.78 47.56
C VAL A 8 34.58 -35.41 47.14
N PHE A 9 33.88 -34.61 47.93
CA PHE A 9 32.62 -34.03 47.59
C PHE A 9 32.87 -32.77 46.70
N GLY A 10 32.60 -32.90 45.41
CA GLY A 10 32.56 -31.77 44.49
C GLY A 10 31.24 -31.03 44.60
N LEU A 11 31.28 -29.77 45.04
CA LEU A 11 30.13 -28.86 45.05
C LEU A 11 29.86 -28.39 43.61
N LEU A 12 28.83 -28.92 42.93
CA LEU A 12 28.33 -28.38 41.66
C LEU A 12 27.46 -27.16 41.98
N ALA A 13 28.00 -25.97 41.72
CA ALA A 13 27.21 -24.74 41.68
C ALA A 13 26.44 -24.70 40.38
N THR A 14 25.14 -24.96 40.39
CA THR A 14 24.24 -24.72 39.27
C THR A 14 23.98 -23.21 39.16
N LEU A 15 24.61 -22.56 38.19
CA LEU A 15 24.23 -21.23 37.74
C LEU A 15 22.85 -21.34 37.05
N ALA A 16 21.80 -20.91 37.76
CA ALA A 16 20.50 -20.68 37.17
C ALA A 16 20.61 -19.46 36.22
N VAL A 17 20.71 -19.70 34.91
CA VAL A 17 20.51 -18.69 33.91
C VAL A 17 19.01 -18.45 33.86
N THR A 18 18.52 -17.37 34.48
CA THR A 18 17.19 -16.86 34.25
C THR A 18 17.19 -16.26 32.84
N PRO A 19 16.34 -16.72 31.90
CA PRO A 19 16.17 -16.01 30.67
C PRO A 19 15.47 -14.69 31.02
N ASP A 20 16.19 -13.59 30.83
CA ASP A 20 15.61 -12.27 30.84
C ASP A 20 14.71 -12.18 29.56
N ALA A 21 13.47 -12.64 29.70
CA ALA A 21 12.44 -12.43 28.73
C ALA A 21 12.11 -10.92 28.82
N ALA A 22 12.90 -10.12 28.11
CA ALA A 22 12.48 -8.77 27.77
C ALA A 22 11.15 -8.92 27.03
N THR A 23 10.04 -8.79 27.76
CA THR A 23 8.72 -8.62 27.15
C THR A 23 8.82 -7.38 26.28
N ALA A 24 8.96 -7.58 24.97
CA ALA A 24 8.93 -6.50 24.00
C ALA A 24 7.64 -5.74 24.27
N ARG A 25 7.76 -4.49 24.72
CA ARG A 25 6.61 -3.63 24.99
C ARG A 25 5.91 -3.43 23.67
N ILE A 26 4.68 -3.92 23.54
CA ILE A 26 3.83 -3.63 22.37
C ILE A 26 3.72 -2.12 22.27
N ALA A 27 4.02 -1.58 21.11
CA ALA A 27 3.96 -0.13 20.92
C ALA A 27 2.51 0.35 21.01
N ASP A 28 2.30 1.44 21.75
CA ASP A 28 0.97 2.05 21.87
C ASP A 28 0.48 2.64 20.54
N THR A 29 1.39 2.87 19.58
CA THR A 29 1.08 3.47 18.28
C THR A 29 1.91 2.86 17.14
N LEU A 30 1.26 2.72 15.96
CA LEU A 30 1.87 2.32 14.71
C LEU A 30 1.72 3.46 13.69
N SER A 31 2.83 3.89 13.08
CA SER A 31 2.81 4.84 11.98
C SER A 31 2.87 4.15 10.63
N VAL A 32 1.98 4.56 9.71
CA VAL A 32 1.89 4.02 8.34
C VAL A 32 2.07 5.15 7.34
N ALA A 33 2.96 5.00 6.36
CA ALA A 33 3.05 5.86 5.20
C ALA A 33 2.52 5.11 3.97
N ALA A 34 1.48 5.63 3.34
CA ALA A 34 0.86 5.03 2.16
C ALA A 34 0.93 5.98 0.96
N VAL A 35 1.28 5.44 -0.19
CA VAL A 35 1.35 6.18 -1.46
C VAL A 35 0.53 5.50 -2.55
N GLY A 36 0.27 6.23 -3.62
CA GLY A 36 -0.46 5.77 -4.79
C GLY A 36 0.32 4.80 -5.68
N ASP A 37 0.07 4.89 -6.98
CA ASP A 37 0.58 3.96 -7.98
C ASP A 37 2.07 4.17 -8.26
N VAL A 38 2.86 3.10 -8.18
CA VAL A 38 4.30 3.08 -8.47
C VAL A 38 4.53 2.27 -9.74
N MET A 39 5.00 2.97 -10.79
CA MET A 39 5.44 2.42 -12.07
C MET A 39 6.69 3.20 -12.52
N LEU A 40 7.87 2.72 -12.13
CA LEU A 40 9.15 3.45 -12.23
C LEU A 40 9.74 3.53 -13.66
N GLY A 41 8.91 3.31 -14.65
CA GLY A 41 9.26 3.21 -16.07
C GLY A 41 8.95 1.83 -16.62
N THR A 42 8.93 1.69 -17.94
CA THR A 42 8.61 0.43 -18.61
C THR A 42 9.54 0.18 -19.79
N ALA A 43 10.03 -1.07 -19.91
CA ALA A 43 10.80 -1.50 -21.08
C ALA A 43 9.90 -1.82 -22.29
N TYR A 44 8.58 -1.85 -22.12
CA TYR A 44 7.62 -2.15 -23.18
C TYR A 44 6.78 -0.91 -23.53
N PRO A 45 6.55 -0.61 -24.83
CA PRO A 45 7.04 -1.32 -26.01
C PRO A 45 8.51 -0.98 -26.37
N SER A 46 9.12 0.00 -25.70
CA SER A 46 10.50 0.47 -25.97
C SER A 46 11.19 0.85 -24.64
N ALA A 47 12.50 0.60 -24.56
CA ALA A 47 13.31 1.00 -23.42
C ALA A 47 13.48 2.52 -23.24
N GLU A 48 13.04 3.32 -24.21
CA GLU A 48 13.01 4.80 -24.09
C GLU A 48 12.07 5.30 -22.96
N TYR A 49 11.13 4.46 -22.51
CA TYR A 49 10.25 4.74 -21.39
C TYR A 49 10.85 4.37 -20.03
N LEU A 50 12.11 3.95 -19.99
CA LEU A 50 12.86 3.76 -18.75
C LEU A 50 13.59 5.05 -18.35
N PRO A 51 13.88 5.26 -17.06
CA PRO A 51 14.73 6.33 -16.60
C PRO A 51 16.13 6.29 -17.25
N PRO A 52 16.81 7.44 -17.37
CA PRO A 52 18.17 7.49 -17.92
C PRO A 52 19.11 6.50 -17.21
N GLY A 53 19.89 5.77 -18.02
CA GLY A 53 20.79 4.75 -17.50
C GLY A 53 20.10 3.53 -16.87
N ASN A 54 18.79 3.38 -17.06
CA ASN A 54 17.99 2.36 -16.40
C ASN A 54 18.10 2.42 -14.84
N ASP A 55 18.25 3.63 -14.30
CA ASP A 55 18.40 3.89 -12.87
C ASP A 55 17.12 4.53 -12.31
N CYS A 56 16.38 3.77 -11.48
CA CYS A 56 15.16 4.22 -10.82
C CYS A 56 15.41 4.97 -9.51
N SER A 57 16.63 4.91 -8.95
CA SER A 57 16.94 5.47 -7.63
C SER A 57 16.64 6.97 -7.50
N PRO A 58 16.89 7.83 -8.52
CA PRO A 58 16.59 9.25 -8.42
C PRO A 58 15.11 9.58 -8.29
N LEU A 59 14.22 8.69 -8.77
CA LEU A 59 12.79 9.00 -8.89
C LEU A 59 12.11 9.25 -7.54
N LEU A 60 12.57 8.60 -6.48
CA LEU A 60 12.01 8.65 -5.13
C LEU A 60 12.84 9.47 -4.14
N THR A 61 13.99 10.02 -4.56
CA THR A 61 14.97 10.67 -3.67
C THR A 61 14.36 11.71 -2.75
N PHE A 62 13.50 12.60 -3.27
CA PHE A 62 12.96 13.72 -2.50
C PHE A 62 11.80 13.35 -1.57
N VAL A 63 11.19 12.18 -1.77
CA VAL A 63 10.06 11.67 -0.96
C VAL A 63 10.47 10.51 -0.05
N LYS A 64 11.62 9.90 -0.30
CA LYS A 64 12.19 8.82 0.50
C LYS A 64 12.20 9.09 2.00
N PRO A 65 12.58 10.30 2.51
CA PRO A 65 12.55 10.59 3.95
C PRO A 65 11.14 10.46 4.56
N HIS A 66 10.09 10.78 3.80
CA HIS A 66 8.71 10.67 4.29
C HIS A 66 8.26 9.21 4.38
N ILE A 67 8.73 8.35 3.45
CA ILE A 67 8.45 6.92 3.40
C ILE A 67 9.17 6.22 4.56
N GLN A 68 10.47 6.46 4.69
CA GLN A 68 11.33 5.81 5.70
C GLN A 68 11.05 6.25 7.15
N ALA A 69 10.36 7.36 7.36
CA ALA A 69 10.00 7.83 8.70
C ALA A 69 8.84 7.06 9.34
N ALA A 70 8.13 6.22 8.59
CA ALA A 70 7.03 5.40 9.11
C ALA A 70 7.51 4.01 9.55
N ASP A 71 6.75 3.39 10.45
CA ASP A 71 6.99 2.01 10.88
C ASP A 71 6.66 1.02 9.77
N VAL A 72 5.67 1.35 8.93
CA VAL A 72 5.22 0.58 7.76
C VAL A 72 5.01 1.51 6.58
N ALA A 73 5.58 1.16 5.44
CA ALA A 73 5.38 1.89 4.19
C ALA A 73 4.73 1.02 3.12
N PHE A 74 3.71 1.57 2.45
CA PHE A 74 2.87 0.88 1.48
C PHE A 74 2.82 1.60 0.13
N ALA A 75 2.76 0.83 -0.99
CA ALA A 75 2.47 1.31 -2.33
C ALA A 75 1.66 0.29 -3.16
N ASN A 76 0.98 0.76 -4.22
CA ASN A 76 0.48 -0.11 -5.29
C ASN A 76 1.54 -0.24 -6.39
N LEU A 77 2.01 -1.45 -6.65
CA LEU A 77 2.96 -1.75 -7.73
C LEU A 77 2.19 -1.96 -9.03
N GLU A 78 2.09 -0.92 -9.83
CA GLU A 78 1.26 -0.92 -11.04
C GLU A 78 2.06 -1.34 -12.28
N GLY A 79 2.27 -2.63 -12.42
CA GLY A 79 3.03 -3.25 -13.50
C GLY A 79 3.73 -4.53 -13.06
N ALA A 80 4.33 -5.23 -14.03
CA ALA A 80 5.13 -6.40 -13.75
C ALA A 80 6.60 -6.03 -13.57
N LEU A 81 7.28 -6.63 -12.59
CA LEU A 81 8.73 -6.64 -12.47
C LEU A 81 9.28 -7.81 -13.29
N THR A 82 9.67 -7.55 -14.55
CA THR A 82 10.08 -8.60 -15.47
C THR A 82 11.04 -8.09 -16.54
N ASP A 83 12.06 -8.90 -16.85
CA ASP A 83 12.96 -8.66 -17.96
C ASP A 83 12.52 -9.40 -19.25
N SER A 84 11.45 -10.23 -19.14
CA SER A 84 10.86 -10.92 -20.28
C SER A 84 9.67 -10.13 -20.84
N LEU A 85 9.80 -9.69 -22.08
CA LEU A 85 8.74 -8.99 -22.82
C LEU A 85 7.85 -9.93 -23.64
N ARG A 86 7.88 -11.24 -23.31
CA ARG A 86 7.04 -12.26 -23.97
C ARG A 86 5.66 -12.32 -23.33
N ASN A 87 4.70 -12.88 -24.07
CA ASN A 87 3.32 -13.10 -23.61
C ASN A 87 2.61 -11.82 -23.13
N VAL A 88 2.85 -10.73 -23.87
CA VAL A 88 2.16 -9.45 -23.59
C VAL A 88 0.65 -9.63 -23.73
N LYS A 89 -0.12 -9.09 -22.82
CA LYS A 89 -1.57 -9.10 -22.88
C LYS A 89 -2.10 -8.52 -24.19
N THR A 90 -3.22 -9.03 -24.63
CA THR A 90 -3.98 -8.48 -25.74
C THR A 90 -5.25 -7.82 -25.22
N CYS A 91 -5.60 -6.67 -25.78
CA CYS A 91 -6.79 -5.92 -25.41
C CYS A 91 -7.77 -5.86 -26.59
N SER A 92 -9.06 -5.78 -26.31
CA SER A 92 -10.11 -5.61 -27.32
C SER A 92 -9.93 -4.35 -28.15
N ASN A 93 -9.37 -3.28 -27.55
CA ASN A 93 -9.00 -2.05 -28.22
C ASN A 93 -7.50 -1.76 -28.08
N PRO A 94 -6.69 -1.96 -29.15
CA PRO A 94 -5.24 -1.74 -29.10
C PRO A 94 -4.83 -0.30 -28.75
N LYS A 95 -5.68 0.70 -29.01
CA LYS A 95 -5.39 2.11 -28.70
C LYS A 95 -5.35 2.38 -27.19
N TRP A 96 -6.02 1.56 -26.40
CA TRP A 96 -6.10 1.67 -24.95
C TRP A 96 -5.37 0.50 -24.24
N CYS A 97 -4.51 -0.19 -24.98
CA CYS A 97 -3.77 -1.34 -24.47
C CYS A 97 -2.40 -0.90 -23.96
N TYR A 98 -2.30 -0.66 -22.67
CA TYR A 98 -1.05 -0.35 -22.02
C TYR A 98 -0.55 -1.59 -21.27
N ALA A 99 0.74 -1.91 -21.43
CA ALA A 99 1.41 -2.95 -20.68
C ALA A 99 2.72 -2.38 -20.09
N PHE A 100 2.97 -2.69 -18.80
CA PHE A 100 4.08 -2.13 -18.06
C PHE A 100 5.03 -3.23 -17.57
N ALA A 101 6.25 -3.24 -18.13
CA ALA A 101 7.35 -4.11 -17.74
C ALA A 101 8.46 -3.26 -17.10
N MET A 102 8.48 -3.20 -15.80
CA MET A 102 9.61 -2.67 -15.06
C MET A 102 10.71 -3.73 -15.02
N PRO A 103 12.01 -3.40 -15.20
CA PRO A 103 13.10 -4.33 -14.98
C PRO A 103 12.99 -4.98 -13.59
N ALA A 104 13.28 -6.28 -13.50
CA ALA A 104 13.18 -7.00 -12.23
C ALA A 104 14.10 -6.40 -11.15
N SER A 105 15.22 -5.80 -11.54
CA SER A 105 16.14 -5.07 -10.65
C SER A 105 15.54 -3.87 -9.94
N TYR A 106 14.41 -3.32 -10.42
CA TYR A 106 13.74 -2.18 -9.79
C TYR A 106 13.12 -2.51 -8.43
N ALA A 107 12.97 -3.81 -8.10
CA ALA A 107 12.62 -4.22 -6.74
C ALA A 107 13.63 -3.69 -5.69
N ALA A 108 14.91 -3.58 -6.06
CA ALA A 108 15.93 -2.97 -5.19
C ALA A 108 15.62 -1.49 -4.89
N CYS A 109 15.30 -0.68 -5.91
CA CYS A 109 14.95 0.74 -5.71
C CYS A 109 13.72 0.88 -4.79
N ILE A 110 12.73 0.01 -4.95
CA ILE A 110 11.50 0.02 -4.13
C ILE A 110 11.83 -0.30 -2.67
N ALA A 111 12.65 -1.34 -2.43
CA ALA A 111 13.11 -1.70 -1.09
C ALA A 111 13.99 -0.61 -0.46
N GLU A 112 14.93 -0.03 -1.21
CA GLU A 112 15.80 1.05 -0.75
C GLU A 112 15.03 2.35 -0.47
N ALA A 113 13.91 2.58 -1.14
CA ALA A 113 13.02 3.69 -0.82
C ALA A 113 12.35 3.54 0.55
N GLY A 114 12.33 2.31 1.10
CA GLY A 114 11.81 2.00 2.42
C GLY A 114 10.39 1.43 2.41
N PHE A 115 9.89 0.94 1.28
CA PHE A 115 8.60 0.25 1.23
C PHE A 115 8.69 -1.13 1.88
N ASP A 116 7.61 -1.53 2.57
CA ASP A 116 7.45 -2.82 3.26
C ASP A 116 6.38 -3.68 2.61
N LEU A 117 5.25 -3.05 2.24
CA LEU A 117 4.04 -3.70 1.72
C LEU A 117 3.72 -3.20 0.31
N LEU A 118 3.48 -4.14 -0.60
CA LEU A 118 3.09 -3.81 -1.97
C LEU A 118 1.79 -4.52 -2.36
N SER A 119 0.80 -3.73 -2.81
CA SER A 119 -0.31 -4.30 -3.56
C SER A 119 0.16 -4.70 -4.95
N ILE A 120 -0.11 -5.95 -5.33
CA ILE A 120 0.02 -6.45 -6.69
C ILE A 120 -1.34 -6.84 -7.26
N ALA A 121 -2.44 -6.32 -6.66
CA ALA A 121 -3.80 -6.48 -7.16
C ALA A 121 -4.18 -5.28 -8.01
N ASN A 122 -3.97 -5.37 -9.33
CA ASN A 122 -4.34 -4.35 -10.29
C ASN A 122 -4.45 -4.93 -11.71
N ASN A 123 -4.89 -4.11 -12.67
CA ASN A 123 -5.09 -4.48 -14.08
C ASN A 123 -3.76 -4.71 -14.85
N HIS A 124 -2.60 -4.38 -14.27
CA HIS A 124 -1.28 -4.51 -14.90
C HIS A 124 -0.46 -5.71 -14.38
N THR A 125 -0.90 -6.36 -13.31
CA THR A 125 -0.22 -7.55 -12.75
C THR A 125 -0.10 -8.70 -13.75
N GLY A 126 -1.08 -8.83 -14.65
CA GLY A 126 -1.13 -9.85 -15.69
C GLY A 126 -0.55 -9.46 -17.04
N ASP A 127 0.05 -8.29 -17.19
CA ASP A 127 0.49 -7.72 -18.48
C ASP A 127 1.42 -8.65 -19.30
N PHE A 128 2.21 -9.47 -18.62
CA PHE A 128 3.14 -10.43 -19.23
C PHE A 128 2.84 -11.89 -18.83
N GLY A 129 1.57 -12.18 -18.56
CA GLY A 129 1.08 -13.51 -18.20
C GLY A 129 1.73 -14.08 -16.95
N GLY A 130 1.63 -15.40 -16.78
CA GLY A 130 2.16 -16.09 -15.59
C GLY A 130 3.68 -15.96 -15.40
N GLN A 131 4.45 -15.76 -16.47
CA GLN A 131 5.89 -15.52 -16.37
C GLN A 131 6.21 -14.15 -15.75
N GLY A 132 5.49 -13.10 -16.15
CA GLY A 132 5.59 -11.77 -15.55
C GLY A 132 5.22 -11.79 -14.08
N GLN A 133 4.11 -12.46 -13.73
CA GLN A 133 3.68 -12.64 -12.33
C GLN A 133 4.73 -13.37 -11.49
N ALA A 134 5.26 -14.50 -11.98
CA ALA A 134 6.29 -15.25 -11.27
C ALA A 134 7.59 -14.46 -11.09
N SER A 135 8.00 -13.68 -12.11
CA SER A 135 9.13 -12.77 -12.04
C SER A 135 8.93 -11.69 -10.98
N THR A 136 7.74 -11.06 -10.94
CA THR A 136 7.37 -10.06 -9.95
C THR A 136 7.45 -10.63 -8.52
N VAL A 137 6.81 -11.77 -8.27
CA VAL A 137 6.83 -12.44 -6.96
C VAL A 137 8.27 -12.75 -6.54
N LYS A 138 9.09 -13.29 -7.46
CA LYS A 138 10.49 -13.60 -7.19
C LYS A 138 11.29 -12.34 -6.84
N ALA A 139 11.17 -11.27 -7.63
CA ALA A 139 11.90 -10.02 -7.42
C ALA A 139 11.55 -9.39 -6.06
N LEU A 140 10.26 -9.29 -5.73
CA LEU A 140 9.80 -8.76 -4.44
C LEU A 140 10.30 -9.60 -3.25
N SER A 141 10.17 -10.94 -3.34
CA SER A 141 10.62 -11.85 -2.28
C SER A 141 12.14 -11.77 -2.04
N GLN A 142 12.94 -11.63 -3.11
CA GLN A 142 14.40 -11.51 -3.00
C GLN A 142 14.85 -10.25 -2.26
N HIS A 143 14.02 -9.20 -2.24
CA HIS A 143 14.29 -7.95 -1.55
C HIS A 143 13.53 -7.80 -0.23
N GLY A 144 12.88 -8.88 0.28
CA GLY A 144 12.19 -8.87 1.56
C GLY A 144 10.92 -8.03 1.59
N LEU A 145 10.38 -7.68 0.42
CA LEU A 145 9.15 -6.92 0.28
C LEU A 145 7.94 -7.86 0.43
N ALA A 146 7.02 -7.53 1.33
CA ALA A 146 5.77 -8.27 1.46
C ALA A 146 4.75 -7.77 0.43
N PHE A 147 3.96 -8.68 -0.13
CA PHE A 147 2.99 -8.37 -1.18
C PHE A 147 1.76 -9.26 -1.09
N ALA A 148 0.64 -8.78 -1.62
CA ALA A 148 -0.61 -9.53 -1.71
C ALA A 148 -1.46 -9.08 -2.89
N GLY A 149 -2.45 -9.91 -3.26
CA GLY A 149 -3.52 -9.52 -4.18
C GLY A 149 -3.87 -10.55 -5.26
N MET A 150 -2.95 -11.44 -5.65
CA MET A 150 -3.30 -12.56 -6.54
C MET A 150 -3.98 -13.68 -5.77
N LEU A 151 -4.78 -14.49 -6.44
CA LEU A 151 -5.41 -15.69 -5.85
C LEU A 151 -4.38 -16.68 -5.28
N SER A 152 -3.15 -16.70 -5.83
CA SER A 152 -2.04 -17.53 -5.35
C SER A 152 -1.32 -16.97 -4.13
N CYS A 153 -1.46 -15.67 -3.85
CA CYS A 153 -0.91 -14.98 -2.69
C CYS A 153 -1.90 -13.90 -2.22
N PRO A 154 -3.03 -14.31 -1.60
CA PRO A 154 -4.12 -13.39 -1.24
C PRO A 154 -3.76 -12.44 -0.10
N ALA A 155 -2.83 -12.83 0.77
CA ALA A 155 -2.47 -12.10 1.97
C ALA A 155 -0.99 -12.29 2.33
N ALA A 156 -0.48 -11.36 3.13
CA ALA A 156 0.84 -11.40 3.74
C ALA A 156 0.78 -10.93 5.20
N THR A 157 1.80 -11.22 5.98
CA THR A 157 1.95 -10.69 7.35
C THR A 157 3.36 -10.20 7.55
N ILE A 158 3.51 -9.12 8.31
CA ILE A 158 4.79 -8.59 8.79
C ILE A 158 4.70 -8.29 10.29
N GLU A 159 5.84 -8.15 10.94
CA GLU A 159 5.91 -7.71 12.33
C GLU A 159 6.61 -6.37 12.42
N ARG A 160 6.04 -5.41 13.15
CA ARG A 160 6.62 -4.10 13.44
C ARG A 160 6.28 -3.66 14.86
N LYS A 161 7.28 -3.24 15.63
CA LYS A 161 7.10 -2.77 17.03
C LYS A 161 6.37 -3.76 17.94
N GLY A 162 6.52 -5.06 17.70
CA GLY A 162 5.81 -6.09 18.45
C GLY A 162 4.35 -6.30 18.03
N LEU A 163 3.85 -5.57 17.03
CA LEU A 163 2.54 -5.78 16.42
C LEU A 163 2.65 -6.66 15.18
N LYS A 164 1.72 -7.60 15.05
CA LYS A 164 1.55 -8.42 13.86
C LYS A 164 0.56 -7.73 12.93
N ILE A 165 1.01 -7.41 11.73
CA ILE A 165 0.26 -6.66 10.73
C ILE A 165 -0.13 -7.59 9.60
N GLY A 166 -1.44 -7.74 9.37
CA GLY A 166 -2.01 -8.45 8.25
C GLY A 166 -2.18 -7.51 7.05
N PHE A 167 -1.92 -8.03 5.87
CA PHE A 167 -2.09 -7.28 4.62
C PHE A 167 -2.79 -8.14 3.57
N CYS A 168 -3.82 -7.62 2.89
CA CYS A 168 -4.43 -8.22 1.71
C CYS A 168 -4.82 -7.16 0.69
N ALA A 169 -4.97 -7.57 -0.58
CA ALA A 169 -5.27 -6.65 -1.66
C ALA A 169 -6.26 -7.25 -2.67
N PHE A 170 -7.07 -6.40 -3.30
CA PHE A 170 -8.20 -6.80 -4.13
C PHE A 170 -8.28 -5.96 -5.41
N ALA A 171 -8.69 -6.59 -6.51
CA ALA A 171 -8.98 -5.92 -7.78
C ALA A 171 -10.10 -6.64 -8.54
N PRO A 172 -10.77 -6.01 -9.55
CA PRO A 172 -11.80 -6.68 -10.33
C PRO A 172 -11.24 -7.66 -11.37
N ASN A 173 -9.93 -7.63 -11.62
CA ASN A 173 -9.27 -8.28 -12.74
C ASN A 173 -9.10 -9.79 -12.51
N ALA A 174 -9.08 -10.55 -13.59
CA ALA A 174 -8.91 -11.99 -13.54
C ALA A 174 -7.56 -12.39 -12.87
N GLY A 175 -7.61 -13.45 -12.05
CA GLY A 175 -6.44 -13.91 -11.28
C GLY A 175 -6.16 -13.17 -9.99
N MET A 176 -6.87 -12.06 -9.73
CA MET A 176 -6.79 -11.28 -8.49
C MET A 176 -7.87 -11.71 -7.49
N CYS A 177 -7.62 -11.47 -6.19
CA CYS A 177 -8.67 -11.49 -5.20
C CYS A 177 -9.72 -10.44 -5.57
N SER A 178 -10.98 -10.87 -5.79
CA SER A 178 -11.97 -10.00 -6.41
C SER A 178 -12.61 -9.03 -5.42
N LEU A 179 -12.52 -7.74 -5.71
CA LEU A 179 -13.26 -6.71 -4.97
C LEU A 179 -14.78 -6.76 -5.23
N ASN A 180 -15.22 -7.38 -6.32
CA ASN A 180 -16.64 -7.54 -6.66
C ASN A 180 -17.29 -8.71 -5.92
N ASN A 181 -16.50 -9.58 -5.26
CA ASN A 181 -17.00 -10.65 -4.42
C ASN A 181 -16.82 -10.30 -2.93
N LEU A 182 -17.71 -9.46 -2.42
CA LEU A 182 -17.63 -8.94 -1.04
C LEU A 182 -17.55 -10.07 0.01
N SER A 183 -18.31 -11.15 -0.18
CA SER A 183 -18.31 -12.28 0.77
C SER A 183 -16.97 -13.01 0.82
N ALA A 184 -16.33 -13.24 -0.34
CA ALA A 184 -15.00 -13.86 -0.38
C ALA A 184 -13.94 -12.93 0.17
N ALA A 185 -14.01 -11.64 -0.14
CA ALA A 185 -13.09 -10.63 0.38
C ALA A 185 -13.20 -10.51 1.91
N ALA A 186 -14.41 -10.41 2.45
CA ALA A 186 -14.64 -10.35 3.89
C ALA A 186 -14.09 -11.57 4.65
N LYS A 187 -14.13 -12.77 4.06
CA LYS A 187 -13.53 -13.96 4.68
C LYS A 187 -12.01 -13.86 4.80
N ILE A 188 -11.33 -13.28 3.80
CA ILE A 188 -9.88 -13.06 3.85
C ILE A 188 -9.54 -12.05 4.95
N VAL A 189 -10.28 -10.93 5.01
CA VAL A 189 -10.08 -9.89 6.03
C VAL A 189 -10.34 -10.43 7.43
N HIS A 190 -11.45 -11.12 7.65
CA HIS A 190 -11.78 -11.72 8.95
C HIS A 190 -10.76 -12.77 9.40
N ALA A 191 -10.19 -13.54 8.48
CA ALA A 191 -9.12 -14.48 8.81
C ALA A 191 -7.85 -13.75 9.27
N LEU A 192 -7.51 -12.62 8.65
CA LEU A 192 -6.38 -11.79 9.07
C LEU A 192 -6.65 -11.10 10.42
N ASP A 193 -7.84 -10.53 10.62
CA ASP A 193 -8.27 -9.90 11.88
C ASP A 193 -8.15 -10.87 13.08
N SER A 194 -8.48 -12.14 12.86
CA SER A 194 -8.34 -13.19 13.87
C SER A 194 -6.89 -13.54 14.25
N LEU A 195 -5.91 -13.15 13.42
CA LEU A 195 -4.50 -13.56 13.53
C LEU A 195 -3.54 -12.39 13.74
N CYS A 196 -3.98 -11.16 13.52
CA CYS A 196 -3.14 -9.96 13.48
C CYS A 196 -3.71 -8.87 14.39
N ASP A 197 -2.85 -7.98 14.84
CA ASP A 197 -3.23 -6.84 15.70
C ASP A 197 -3.78 -5.67 14.87
N VAL A 198 -3.29 -5.52 13.62
CA VAL A 198 -3.72 -4.49 12.66
C VAL A 198 -3.85 -5.12 11.28
N VAL A 199 -4.96 -4.82 10.58
CA VAL A 199 -5.21 -5.32 9.22
C VAL A 199 -5.26 -4.15 8.22
N ILE A 200 -4.34 -4.17 7.26
CA ILE A 200 -4.28 -3.22 6.15
C ILE A 200 -4.86 -3.89 4.91
N VAL A 201 -5.83 -3.24 4.28
CA VAL A 201 -6.47 -3.70 3.05
C VAL A 201 -6.18 -2.72 1.93
N SER A 202 -5.70 -3.22 0.80
CA SER A 202 -5.62 -2.41 -0.43
C SER A 202 -6.67 -2.85 -1.44
N PHE A 203 -7.12 -1.91 -2.26
CA PHE A 203 -7.99 -2.24 -3.39
C PHE A 203 -7.69 -1.36 -4.61
N HIS A 204 -7.80 -1.95 -5.78
CA HIS A 204 -7.70 -1.28 -7.07
C HIS A 204 -9.06 -1.35 -7.75
N GLY A 205 -9.79 -0.24 -7.77
CA GLY A 205 -11.16 -0.19 -8.29
C GLY A 205 -11.63 1.23 -8.56
N GLY A 206 -12.83 1.35 -9.10
CA GLY A 206 -13.39 2.63 -9.55
C GLY A 206 -12.99 3.01 -10.99
N ALA A 207 -13.71 3.94 -11.58
CA ALA A 207 -13.46 4.44 -12.92
C ALA A 207 -12.24 5.38 -12.95
N GLU A 208 -11.53 5.41 -14.09
CA GLU A 208 -10.26 6.12 -14.24
C GLU A 208 -10.42 7.54 -14.78
N GLY A 209 -9.48 8.41 -14.39
CA GLY A 209 -9.27 9.73 -14.98
C GLY A 209 -9.76 10.90 -14.15
N ALA A 210 -9.35 12.11 -14.57
CA ALA A 210 -9.60 13.36 -13.84
C ALA A 210 -11.09 13.65 -13.56
N ALA A 211 -11.99 13.22 -14.44
CA ALA A 211 -13.43 13.38 -14.26
C ALA A 211 -14.03 12.45 -13.20
N MET A 212 -13.28 11.41 -12.78
CA MET A 212 -13.73 10.36 -11.85
C MET A 212 -13.21 10.58 -10.43
N GLY A 213 -12.89 11.82 -10.06
CA GLY A 213 -12.38 12.16 -8.72
C GLY A 213 -13.39 11.97 -7.58
N ARG A 214 -14.71 11.87 -7.86
CA ARG A 214 -15.78 11.72 -6.84
C ARG A 214 -16.03 10.26 -6.50
N VAL A 215 -16.34 9.97 -5.24
CA VAL A 215 -16.85 8.67 -4.79
C VAL A 215 -18.36 8.62 -4.96
N THR A 216 -18.83 7.81 -5.92
CA THR A 216 -20.24 7.82 -6.35
C THR A 216 -21.16 6.99 -5.45
N ARG A 217 -20.62 6.17 -4.56
CA ARG A 217 -21.34 5.17 -3.73
C ARG A 217 -22.14 4.14 -4.56
N GLN A 218 -21.81 4.01 -5.84
CA GLN A 218 -22.44 3.10 -6.78
C GLN A 218 -21.37 2.25 -7.49
N THR A 219 -21.81 1.22 -8.23
CA THR A 219 -20.92 0.47 -9.10
C THR A 219 -20.41 1.36 -10.21
N GLU A 220 -19.10 1.43 -10.35
CA GLU A 220 -18.44 2.21 -11.40
C GLU A 220 -18.04 1.32 -12.56
N MET A 221 -18.33 1.78 -13.78
CA MET A 221 -17.95 1.11 -15.01
C MET A 221 -16.86 1.90 -15.74
N PHE A 222 -15.85 1.23 -16.28
CA PHE A 222 -14.81 1.87 -17.09
C PHE A 222 -14.42 0.97 -18.26
N VAL A 223 -14.49 1.49 -19.49
CA VAL A 223 -14.17 0.77 -20.74
C VAL A 223 -14.88 -0.61 -20.82
N GLY A 224 -16.13 -0.68 -20.35
CA GLY A 224 -16.94 -1.91 -20.33
C GLY A 224 -16.64 -2.87 -19.18
N GLU A 225 -15.67 -2.57 -18.33
CA GLU A 225 -15.33 -3.36 -17.13
C GLU A 225 -16.11 -2.88 -15.90
N ASN A 226 -16.57 -3.82 -15.08
CA ASN A 226 -17.13 -3.52 -13.76
C ASN A 226 -15.96 -3.29 -12.78
N ARG A 227 -15.71 -1.99 -12.46
CA ARG A 227 -14.62 -1.55 -11.57
C ARG A 227 -15.05 -1.52 -10.09
N GLY A 228 -16.25 -2.02 -9.79
CA GLY A 228 -16.78 -2.20 -8.45
C GLY A 228 -17.49 -1.00 -7.85
N ASN A 229 -18.19 -1.25 -6.75
CA ASN A 229 -18.66 -0.22 -5.83
C ASN A 229 -17.64 -0.09 -4.69
N VAL A 230 -16.68 0.83 -4.87
CA VAL A 230 -15.57 1.01 -3.93
C VAL A 230 -16.02 1.46 -2.54
N TYR A 231 -17.13 2.18 -2.46
CA TYR A 231 -17.74 2.59 -1.17
C TYR A 231 -18.27 1.36 -0.41
N SER A 232 -19.14 0.57 -1.04
CA SER A 232 -19.69 -0.63 -0.40
C SER A 232 -18.60 -1.66 -0.07
N PHE A 233 -17.57 -1.78 -0.93
CA PHE A 233 -16.42 -2.62 -0.66
C PHE A 233 -15.69 -2.17 0.60
N ALA A 234 -15.32 -0.88 0.68
CA ALA A 234 -14.54 -0.36 1.79
C ALA A 234 -15.27 -0.52 3.13
N HIS A 235 -16.55 -0.16 3.19
CA HIS A 235 -17.36 -0.33 4.40
C HIS A 235 -17.48 -1.80 4.80
N CYS A 236 -17.75 -2.71 3.84
CA CYS A 236 -17.81 -4.14 4.11
C CYS A 236 -16.48 -4.70 4.66
N MET A 237 -15.32 -4.19 4.19
CA MET A 237 -14.03 -4.65 4.70
C MET A 237 -13.74 -4.11 6.12
N VAL A 238 -14.13 -2.87 6.43
CA VAL A 238 -14.07 -2.36 7.81
C VAL A 238 -14.92 -3.20 8.74
N ASP A 239 -16.17 -3.48 8.33
CA ASP A 239 -17.10 -4.29 9.14
C ASP A 239 -16.59 -5.75 9.29
N ALA A 240 -15.73 -6.24 8.39
CA ALA A 240 -15.08 -7.55 8.47
C ALA A 240 -13.78 -7.54 9.30
N GLY A 241 -13.33 -6.39 9.82
CA GLY A 241 -12.17 -6.26 10.69
C GLY A 241 -10.95 -5.55 10.06
N ALA A 242 -11.10 -4.89 8.91
CA ALA A 242 -10.03 -4.06 8.38
C ALA A 242 -9.86 -2.76 9.16
N ASP A 243 -8.62 -2.37 9.41
CA ASP A 243 -8.26 -1.17 10.18
C ASP A 243 -7.91 0.02 9.28
N ILE A 244 -7.20 -0.24 8.18
CA ILE A 244 -6.77 0.79 7.23
C ILE A 244 -7.08 0.29 5.82
N LEU A 245 -7.77 1.13 5.03
CA LEU A 245 -8.07 0.83 3.63
C LEU A 245 -7.38 1.84 2.70
N LEU A 246 -6.72 1.31 1.67
CA LEU A 246 -5.86 2.05 0.75
C LEU A 246 -6.28 1.77 -0.70
N GLY A 247 -6.99 2.72 -1.30
CA GLY A 247 -7.58 2.60 -2.63
C GLY A 247 -6.70 3.11 -3.76
N HIS A 248 -6.86 2.49 -4.92
CA HIS A 248 -6.18 2.75 -6.19
C HIS A 248 -7.14 2.55 -7.36
N GLY A 249 -6.71 2.89 -8.59
CA GLY A 249 -7.42 2.63 -9.84
C GLY A 249 -7.84 3.88 -10.59
N PRO A 250 -8.39 4.93 -9.96
CA PRO A 250 -8.77 6.16 -10.64
C PRO A 250 -7.61 6.98 -11.20
N HIS A 251 -6.37 6.74 -10.78
CA HIS A 251 -5.16 7.50 -11.12
C HIS A 251 -5.23 8.99 -10.77
N VAL A 252 -6.16 9.35 -9.90
CA VAL A 252 -6.30 10.68 -9.29
C VAL A 252 -6.63 10.50 -7.81
N PRO A 253 -6.21 11.42 -6.93
CA PRO A 253 -6.64 11.39 -5.54
C PRO A 253 -8.17 11.53 -5.44
N ARG A 254 -8.78 10.73 -4.56
CA ARG A 254 -10.18 10.81 -4.16
C ARG A 254 -10.29 11.20 -2.68
N ALA A 255 -11.52 11.32 -2.21
CA ALA A 255 -11.83 11.56 -0.80
C ALA A 255 -11.23 10.50 0.11
N VAL A 256 -11.05 10.87 1.37
CA VAL A 256 -10.77 9.97 2.49
C VAL A 256 -11.92 10.01 3.48
N GLU A 257 -12.08 8.96 4.27
CA GLU A 257 -13.17 8.82 5.23
C GLU A 257 -12.66 8.23 6.54
N LEU A 258 -13.28 8.58 7.64
CA LEU A 258 -13.17 7.86 8.89
C LEU A 258 -14.52 7.17 9.17
N TYR A 259 -14.55 5.85 8.99
CA TYR A 259 -15.72 5.00 9.20
C TYR A 259 -15.49 4.05 10.37
N ASN A 260 -16.37 4.07 11.38
CA ASN A 260 -16.22 3.26 12.61
C ASN A 260 -14.84 3.40 13.29
N GLY A 261 -14.21 4.59 13.19
CA GLY A 261 -12.87 4.86 13.73
C GLY A 261 -11.73 4.26 12.90
N ARG A 262 -12.00 3.75 11.69
CA ARG A 262 -11.04 3.20 10.74
C ARG A 262 -10.86 4.13 9.55
N PHE A 263 -9.62 4.23 9.07
CA PHE A 263 -9.28 5.15 7.99
C PHE A 263 -9.45 4.48 6.61
N ILE A 264 -10.09 5.21 5.69
CA ILE A 264 -10.30 4.79 4.31
C ILE A 264 -9.78 5.88 3.38
N ALA A 265 -8.86 5.54 2.47
CA ALA A 265 -8.51 6.34 1.30
C ALA A 265 -9.12 5.69 0.06
N TYR A 266 -9.99 6.41 -0.67
CA TYR A 266 -10.69 5.84 -1.83
C TYR A 266 -9.86 5.80 -3.11
N SER A 267 -8.86 6.66 -3.22
CA SER A 267 -7.78 6.59 -4.22
C SER A 267 -6.65 7.53 -3.82
N MET A 268 -5.43 7.03 -3.87
CA MET A 268 -4.24 7.85 -3.66
C MET A 268 -3.64 8.37 -4.97
N GLY A 269 -4.24 8.04 -6.11
CA GLY A 269 -3.80 8.48 -7.44
C GLY A 269 -2.44 7.93 -7.85
N ASN A 270 -1.85 8.54 -8.88
CA ASN A 270 -0.47 8.24 -9.27
C ASN A 270 0.51 8.76 -8.20
N PHE A 271 1.58 8.02 -7.92
CA PHE A 271 2.61 8.51 -7.00
C PHE A 271 3.97 8.66 -7.68
N CYS A 272 4.49 7.57 -8.26
CA CYS A 272 5.74 7.60 -9.01
C CYS A 272 5.57 6.81 -10.30
N THR A 273 4.99 7.45 -11.31
CA THR A 273 4.73 6.87 -12.63
C THR A 273 5.57 7.63 -13.65
N TYR A 274 6.73 7.05 -14.03
CA TYR A 274 7.78 7.76 -14.77
C TYR A 274 7.35 8.20 -16.17
N SER A 275 6.64 7.33 -16.89
CA SER A 275 6.22 7.56 -18.28
C SER A 275 4.92 6.82 -18.61
N ARG A 276 4.32 7.12 -19.76
CA ARG A 276 3.12 6.44 -20.30
C ARG A 276 1.86 6.51 -19.42
N MET A 277 1.88 7.34 -18.38
CA MET A 277 0.72 7.70 -17.57
C MET A 277 0.38 9.16 -17.77
N ASN A 278 -0.91 9.49 -17.75
CA ASN A 278 -1.32 10.89 -17.78
C ASN A 278 -1.02 11.56 -16.42
N LEU A 279 -0.19 12.59 -16.44
CA LEU A 279 0.19 13.36 -15.24
C LEU A 279 -0.26 14.83 -15.31
N GLN A 280 -1.20 15.15 -16.21
CA GLN A 280 -1.72 16.51 -16.34
C GLN A 280 -2.75 16.84 -15.24
N GLY A 281 -2.71 18.06 -14.72
CA GLY A 281 -3.67 18.53 -13.73
C GLY A 281 -3.67 17.68 -12.45
N VAL A 282 -4.83 17.21 -12.03
CA VAL A 282 -5.00 16.39 -10.81
C VAL A 282 -4.36 15.00 -10.91
N ASN A 283 -4.12 14.48 -12.12
CA ASN A 283 -3.41 13.22 -12.31
C ASN A 283 -1.92 13.30 -11.91
N GLY A 284 -1.34 14.50 -11.84
CA GLY A 284 0.03 14.72 -11.38
C GLY A 284 0.16 14.97 -9.86
N LEU A 285 -0.94 14.94 -9.12
CA LEU A 285 -0.91 15.02 -7.65
C LEU A 285 -0.49 13.67 -7.08
N ALA A 286 0.47 13.68 -6.16
CA ALA A 286 1.11 12.51 -5.60
C ALA A 286 1.13 12.58 -4.06
N PRO A 287 -0.01 12.36 -3.39
CA PRO A 287 -0.07 12.42 -1.93
C PRO A 287 0.74 11.30 -1.28
N ILE A 288 1.34 11.61 -0.12
CA ILE A 288 1.82 10.63 0.84
C ILE A 288 0.89 10.74 2.05
N ILE A 289 0.09 9.72 2.29
CA ILE A 289 -0.82 9.68 3.43
C ILE A 289 -0.07 9.05 4.59
N LYS A 290 0.16 9.83 5.64
CA LYS A 290 0.74 9.37 6.89
C LYS A 290 -0.35 9.21 7.93
N LEU A 291 -0.40 8.07 8.58
CA LEU A 291 -1.39 7.71 9.59
C LEU A 291 -0.69 7.28 10.87
N ASN A 292 -1.24 7.68 12.00
CA ASN A 292 -0.97 7.09 13.30
C ASN A 292 -2.22 6.33 13.74
N VAL A 293 -2.06 5.06 14.07
CA VAL A 293 -3.12 4.22 14.64
C VAL A 293 -2.66 3.65 15.98
N ASP A 294 -3.60 3.33 16.87
CA ASP A 294 -3.28 2.60 18.09
C ASP A 294 -2.98 1.12 17.81
N GLY A 295 -2.54 0.37 18.83
CA GLY A 295 -2.23 -1.06 18.73
C GLY A 295 -3.44 -1.95 18.36
N LYS A 296 -4.64 -1.36 18.15
CA LYS A 296 -5.86 -2.01 17.67
C LYS A 296 -6.35 -1.42 16.36
N GLY A 297 -5.47 -0.70 15.64
CA GLY A 297 -5.75 -0.13 14.34
C GLY A 297 -6.73 1.06 14.32
N ARG A 298 -7.12 1.63 15.48
CA ARG A 298 -7.96 2.82 15.50
C ARG A 298 -7.17 4.05 15.08
N PHE A 299 -7.74 4.86 14.21
CA PHE A 299 -7.14 6.12 13.78
C PHE A 299 -6.97 7.09 14.96
N LEU A 300 -5.78 7.62 15.11
CA LEU A 300 -5.43 8.64 16.09
C LEU A 300 -5.34 10.02 15.45
N ASP A 301 -4.45 10.15 14.49
CA ASP A 301 -4.22 11.34 13.67
C ASP A 301 -3.50 10.97 12.38
N GLY A 302 -3.26 11.97 11.52
CA GLY A 302 -2.50 11.76 10.29
C GLY A 302 -2.13 13.05 9.59
N GLU A 303 -1.45 12.91 8.45
CA GLU A 303 -1.04 14.01 7.60
C GLU A 303 -1.04 13.57 6.12
N ILE A 304 -1.56 14.41 5.25
CA ILE A 304 -1.40 14.29 3.81
C ILE A 304 -0.25 15.18 3.40
N VAL A 305 0.94 14.59 3.22
CA VAL A 305 2.09 15.30 2.66
C VAL A 305 1.88 15.42 1.15
N SER A 306 1.81 16.65 0.67
CA SER A 306 1.61 16.89 -0.75
C SER A 306 2.92 16.76 -1.51
N ALA A 307 2.91 15.93 -2.55
CA ALA A 307 3.91 15.90 -3.58
C ALA A 307 3.26 15.96 -4.96
N ARG A 308 4.06 16.11 -5.98
CA ARG A 308 3.63 16.15 -7.38
C ARG A 308 4.65 15.46 -8.26
N GLN A 309 4.18 14.99 -9.38
CA GLN A 309 5.03 14.41 -10.40
C GLN A 309 4.82 15.07 -11.76
N LYS A 310 5.81 14.94 -12.61
CA LYS A 310 5.80 15.30 -14.03
C LYS A 310 6.47 14.17 -14.79
N GLU A 311 6.02 13.92 -15.99
CA GLU A 311 6.59 12.89 -16.87
C GLU A 311 8.11 13.01 -16.97
N GLY A 312 8.80 11.90 -16.81
CA GLY A 312 10.26 11.81 -16.88
C GLY A 312 11.01 12.52 -15.75
N LYS A 313 10.35 12.85 -14.63
CA LYS A 313 10.97 13.57 -13.50
C LYS A 313 10.75 12.84 -12.18
N PRO A 314 11.63 13.04 -11.19
CA PRO A 314 11.40 12.59 -9.83
C PRO A 314 10.10 13.16 -9.24
N VAL A 315 9.54 12.43 -8.26
CA VAL A 315 8.46 12.96 -7.43
C VAL A 315 9.01 14.06 -6.51
N MET A 316 8.38 15.23 -6.54
CA MET A 316 8.84 16.41 -5.83
C MET A 316 7.82 16.82 -4.75
N PRO A 317 8.27 17.23 -3.55
CA PRO A 317 7.41 17.87 -2.56
C PRO A 317 6.68 19.09 -3.16
N ASP A 318 5.44 19.31 -2.71
CA ASP A 318 4.60 20.43 -3.15
C ASP A 318 4.19 21.32 -1.99
N SER A 319 4.95 22.42 -1.78
CA SER A 319 4.70 23.39 -0.72
C SER A 319 3.37 24.16 -0.84
N ALA A 320 2.71 24.06 -1.99
CA ALA A 320 1.36 24.61 -2.18
C ALA A 320 0.24 23.69 -1.69
N HIS A 321 0.58 22.56 -1.10
CA HIS A 321 -0.37 21.60 -0.52
C HIS A 321 -1.50 21.17 -1.45
N ARG A 322 -1.26 21.08 -2.78
CA ARG A 322 -2.33 20.86 -3.77
C ARG A 322 -3.02 19.51 -3.60
N ALA A 323 -2.25 18.45 -3.32
CA ALA A 323 -2.83 17.11 -3.12
C ALA A 323 -3.70 17.08 -1.84
N ALA A 324 -3.22 17.64 -0.73
CA ALA A 324 -3.98 17.74 0.51
C ALA A 324 -5.26 18.57 0.34
N ASN A 325 -5.17 19.72 -0.34
CA ASN A 325 -6.31 20.59 -0.60
C ASN A 325 -7.35 19.92 -1.50
N GLU A 326 -6.93 19.14 -2.52
CA GLU A 326 -7.85 18.39 -3.38
C GLU A 326 -8.56 17.29 -2.59
N ILE A 327 -7.84 16.50 -1.82
CA ILE A 327 -8.42 15.45 -0.96
C ILE A 327 -9.38 16.08 0.06
N ARG A 328 -9.00 17.18 0.72
CA ARG A 328 -9.84 17.92 1.66
C ARG A 328 -11.15 18.36 1.00
N ARG A 329 -11.07 18.95 -0.19
CA ARG A 329 -12.23 19.41 -0.96
C ARG A 329 -13.17 18.25 -1.31
N LEU A 330 -12.61 17.13 -1.78
CA LEU A 330 -13.38 15.95 -2.15
C LEU A 330 -14.00 15.28 -0.91
N THR A 331 -13.26 15.19 0.19
CA THR A 331 -13.77 14.64 1.46
C THR A 331 -14.98 15.43 1.97
N ALA A 332 -14.93 16.76 1.96
CA ALA A 332 -16.05 17.59 2.36
C ALA A 332 -17.29 17.44 1.45
N LEU A 333 -17.08 17.10 0.18
CA LEU A 333 -18.16 16.91 -0.80
C LEU A 333 -18.77 15.50 -0.76
N ASP A 334 -17.96 14.46 -0.55
CA ASP A 334 -18.37 13.07 -0.67
C ASP A 334 -18.77 12.47 0.69
N PHE A 335 -18.16 12.96 1.79
CA PHE A 335 -18.33 12.46 3.15
C PHE A 335 -18.50 13.59 4.16
N PRO A 336 -19.50 14.49 3.98
CA PRO A 336 -19.77 15.57 4.94
C PRO A 336 -20.15 15.05 6.34
N GLU A 337 -20.59 13.79 6.42
CA GLU A 337 -20.93 13.09 7.67
C GLU A 337 -19.72 12.50 8.40
N SER A 338 -18.57 12.34 7.72
CA SER A 338 -17.38 11.75 8.33
C SER A 338 -16.85 12.63 9.46
N PRO A 339 -16.50 12.06 10.62
CA PRO A 339 -15.90 12.82 11.71
C PRO A 339 -14.44 13.23 11.43
N LEU A 340 -13.91 13.00 10.23
CA LEU A 340 -12.55 13.37 9.84
C LEU A 340 -12.47 14.83 9.43
N THR A 341 -11.56 15.58 10.03
CA THR A 341 -11.19 16.94 9.61
C THR A 341 -9.82 16.98 9.00
N ILE A 342 -9.65 17.73 7.91
CA ILE A 342 -8.37 17.94 7.23
C ILE A 342 -8.14 19.45 7.16
N ASP A 343 -7.02 19.93 7.70
CA ASP A 343 -6.69 21.34 7.60
C ASP A 343 -5.99 21.70 6.27
N GLU A 344 -5.70 22.96 6.06
CA GLU A 344 -5.08 23.48 4.83
C GLU A 344 -3.64 23.00 4.62
N THR A 345 -2.97 22.53 5.67
CA THR A 345 -1.63 21.95 5.61
C THR A 345 -1.65 20.44 5.37
N GLY A 346 -2.84 19.81 5.43
CA GLY A 346 -3.04 18.38 5.23
C GLY A 346 -3.09 17.56 6.52
N LYS A 347 -3.06 18.19 7.72
CA LYS A 347 -3.18 17.47 8.99
C LYS A 347 -4.60 16.96 9.17
N MET A 348 -4.70 15.70 9.57
CA MET A 348 -5.95 14.96 9.74
C MET A 348 -6.20 14.66 11.21
N ARG A 349 -7.45 14.87 11.67
CA ARG A 349 -7.90 14.58 13.04
C ARG A 349 -9.34 14.10 13.06
N ALA A 350 -9.69 13.26 14.04
CA ALA A 350 -11.08 12.94 14.32
C ALA A 350 -11.75 14.11 15.06
N SER A 351 -12.95 14.51 14.62
CA SER A 351 -13.75 15.52 15.31
C SER A 351 -14.11 15.00 16.72
N GLY A 352 -13.84 15.80 17.75
CA GLY A 352 -14.10 15.42 19.14
C GLY A 352 -12.90 14.81 19.90
N SER A 353 -11.75 14.58 19.26
CA SER A 353 -10.52 14.26 19.98
C SER A 353 -10.01 15.52 20.71
N ARG A 354 -10.10 15.54 22.05
CA ARG A 354 -9.50 16.60 22.87
C ARG A 354 -7.98 16.55 22.73
N ARG A 355 -7.34 17.72 22.58
CA ARG A 355 -5.89 17.83 22.81
C ARG A 355 -5.61 17.36 24.24
N THR A 356 -4.87 16.29 24.41
CA THR A 356 -4.04 16.10 25.59
C THR A 356 -2.80 16.96 25.35
N GLU A 357 -2.76 18.13 25.98
CA GLU A 357 -1.58 18.98 26.08
C GLU A 357 -0.50 18.30 26.93
#